data_c9487d1dcf86ce0c3d4642efa6128884
#
_entry.id   c9487d1dcf86ce0c3d4642efa6128884
#
_cell.length_a   1.000
_cell.length_b   1.000
_cell.length_c   1.000
_cell.angle_alpha   90.00
_cell.angle_beta   90.00
_cell.angle_gamma   90.00
#
_symmetry.space_group_name_H-M   'P 1'
#
loop_
_entity.id
_entity.type
_entity.pdbx_description
1 polymer ?
#
loop_
_entity_poly.entity_id
_entity_poly.type
_entity_poly.pdbx_seq_one_letter_code
_entity_poly.pdbx_strand_id
1 'polypeptide(L)'
;RAIAIDGTSSTVMLCNTDGIPVCEPILYNDPRGAAVTEKLRAIAPDNHTVLSATSSLAKLLWWQEGGLEAHPTKQLSLCGTGILPVVEKLYFLHQADWLAFLLHGKLGISDYHNALKLGFDVDTLCYPNWLIEGIAGAATPELPQVVAPGTPVGEVRAQVRDRFGFPRDCMICAGTTDSIAAFLASGVNLPGEAVTSLGSTLAVKLLSHTRVDDSRYGIYSHKLGDLWLVGGASNTGGAVLRHFFTDVELDNYSTQIDPAQESLLDYYPLLKKGDRFPINDPNLPPRLEPRPADSVEFLHGLLESIARIEARGYQLLQELGATPLTKVYTAGGGAKNSVWSAIRKRYLKVPVVTPVHTAAAYGTALLAMRGVTD
;
A
#
# COMPACT_ATOMS: atom_id res chain seq x y z
N ARG A 1 10.76 5.56 -24.98
CA ARG A 1 9.89 6.40 -24.14
C ARG A 1 8.79 5.54 -23.54
N ALA A 2 8.57 5.66 -22.23
CA ALA A 2 7.59 4.83 -21.54
C ALA A 2 6.85 5.60 -20.45
N ILE A 3 5.64 5.13 -20.13
CA ILE A 3 4.79 5.63 -19.06
C ILE A 3 4.29 4.42 -18.28
N ALA A 4 4.28 4.50 -16.97
CA ALA A 4 3.51 3.63 -16.10
C ALA A 4 2.64 4.47 -15.17
N ILE A 5 1.64 3.85 -14.56
CA ILE A 5 0.70 4.53 -13.65
C ILE A 5 0.81 3.88 -12.29
N ASP A 6 0.97 4.67 -11.24
CA ASP A 6 0.73 4.21 -9.88
C ASP A 6 -0.68 4.62 -9.42
N GLY A 7 -1.27 3.80 -8.57
CA GLY A 7 -2.57 4.06 -7.97
C GLY A 7 -2.61 3.66 -6.51
N THR A 8 -3.64 4.13 -5.80
CA THR A 8 -3.83 3.73 -4.40
C THR A 8 -4.24 2.26 -4.33
N SER A 9 -3.50 1.49 -3.50
CA SER A 9 -3.75 0.06 -3.30
C SER A 9 -5.21 -0.18 -2.88
N SER A 10 -5.91 -1.09 -3.57
CA SER A 10 -7.32 -1.43 -3.31
C SER A 10 -8.34 -0.32 -3.57
N THR A 11 -8.01 0.72 -4.32
CA THR A 11 -9.03 1.55 -4.98
C THR A 11 -9.46 0.82 -6.24
N VAL A 12 -10.75 0.47 -6.32
CA VAL A 12 -11.29 -0.46 -7.32
C VAL A 12 -12.58 0.06 -7.93
N MET A 13 -12.88 -0.41 -9.14
CA MET A 13 -14.10 -0.09 -9.88
C MET A 13 -14.58 -1.24 -10.74
N LEU A 14 -15.86 -1.25 -11.07
CA LEU A 14 -16.44 -2.10 -12.09
C LEU A 14 -16.66 -1.29 -13.36
N CYS A 15 -16.25 -1.84 -14.51
CA CYS A 15 -16.43 -1.23 -15.82
C CYS A 15 -17.18 -2.17 -16.76
N ASN A 16 -17.90 -1.60 -17.72
CA ASN A 16 -18.45 -2.35 -18.84
C ASN A 16 -17.37 -2.71 -19.88
N THR A 17 -17.76 -3.33 -20.97
CA THR A 17 -16.88 -3.73 -22.09
C THR A 17 -16.19 -2.57 -22.80
N ASP A 18 -16.71 -1.35 -22.69
CA ASP A 18 -16.10 -0.13 -23.22
C ASP A 18 -15.13 0.52 -22.22
N GLY A 19 -14.99 -0.05 -21.02
CA GLY A 19 -14.16 0.48 -19.93
C GLY A 19 -14.79 1.69 -19.22
N ILE A 20 -16.09 1.88 -19.37
CA ILE A 20 -16.84 2.93 -18.67
C ILE A 20 -17.24 2.41 -17.28
N PRO A 21 -16.91 3.12 -16.19
CA PRO A 21 -17.34 2.74 -14.86
C PRO A 21 -18.87 2.67 -14.74
N VAL A 22 -19.39 1.57 -14.21
CA VAL A 22 -20.84 1.33 -14.03
C VAL A 22 -21.33 1.76 -12.65
N CYS A 23 -20.42 2.09 -11.75
CA CYS A 23 -20.69 2.60 -10.41
C CYS A 23 -19.54 3.47 -9.92
N GLU A 24 -19.75 4.17 -8.79
CA GLU A 24 -18.70 4.93 -8.12
C GLU A 24 -17.53 4.02 -7.70
N PRO A 25 -16.27 4.44 -7.92
CA PRO A 25 -15.11 3.72 -7.42
C PRO A 25 -15.13 3.58 -5.90
N ILE A 26 -14.72 2.42 -5.41
CA ILE A 26 -14.54 2.20 -3.96
C ILE A 26 -13.10 2.51 -3.59
N LEU A 27 -12.91 3.53 -2.75
CA LEU A 27 -11.58 4.01 -2.37
C LEU A 27 -10.84 3.03 -1.44
N TYR A 28 -9.53 3.14 -1.39
CA TYR A 28 -8.62 2.27 -0.63
C TYR A 28 -8.96 2.13 0.86
N ASN A 29 -9.48 3.18 1.49
CA ASN A 29 -9.82 3.23 2.91
C ASN A 29 -11.29 2.97 3.23
N ASP A 30 -12.10 2.66 2.22
CA ASP A 30 -13.53 2.40 2.39
C ASP A 30 -13.73 1.02 3.05
N PRO A 31 -14.38 0.97 4.23
CA PRO A 31 -14.51 -0.25 5.01
C PRO A 31 -15.77 -1.07 4.70
N ARG A 32 -16.50 -0.79 3.60
CA ARG A 32 -17.76 -1.49 3.27
C ARG A 32 -17.63 -3.00 3.12
N GLY A 33 -16.42 -3.50 2.82
CA GLY A 33 -16.12 -4.93 2.85
C GLY A 33 -16.26 -5.57 4.24
N ALA A 34 -16.43 -4.79 5.32
CA ALA A 34 -16.75 -5.32 6.64
C ALA A 34 -18.06 -6.14 6.65
N ALA A 35 -19.01 -5.79 5.78
CA ALA A 35 -20.29 -6.50 5.65
C ALA A 35 -20.14 -7.95 5.16
N VAL A 36 -19.04 -8.29 4.47
CA VAL A 36 -18.78 -9.62 3.89
C VAL A 36 -17.63 -10.36 4.57
N THR A 37 -17.22 -9.91 5.77
CA THR A 37 -16.07 -10.48 6.48
C THR A 37 -16.20 -11.98 6.75
N GLU A 38 -17.39 -12.48 7.09
CA GLU A 38 -17.61 -13.91 7.34
C GLU A 38 -17.43 -14.74 6.06
N LYS A 39 -18.01 -14.29 4.96
CA LYS A 39 -17.82 -14.93 3.64
C LYS A 39 -16.35 -14.92 3.23
N LEU A 40 -15.68 -13.79 3.42
CA LEU A 40 -14.26 -13.65 3.10
C LEU A 40 -13.40 -14.64 3.89
N ARG A 41 -13.69 -14.82 5.19
CA ARG A 41 -13.01 -15.83 6.03
C ARG A 41 -13.34 -17.26 5.65
N ALA A 42 -14.52 -17.52 5.10
CA ALA A 42 -14.92 -18.86 4.67
C ALA A 42 -14.19 -19.33 3.40
N ILE A 43 -13.77 -18.40 2.54
CA ILE A 43 -13.14 -18.73 1.26
C ILE A 43 -11.61 -18.55 1.26
N ALA A 44 -11.10 -17.54 1.95
CA ALA A 44 -9.67 -17.22 1.95
C ALA A 44 -8.90 -18.01 3.01
N PRO A 45 -7.64 -18.39 2.74
CA PRO A 45 -6.78 -19.00 3.75
C PRO A 45 -6.63 -18.13 5.00
N ASP A 46 -6.45 -18.79 6.15
CA ASP A 46 -6.16 -18.09 7.39
C ASP A 46 -4.94 -17.17 7.23
N ASN A 47 -5.02 -16.01 7.86
CA ASN A 47 -3.94 -15.02 7.87
C ASN A 47 -3.58 -14.40 6.50
N HIS A 48 -4.39 -14.61 5.47
CA HIS A 48 -4.14 -14.03 4.15
C HIS A 48 -4.39 -12.50 4.13
N THR A 49 -3.63 -11.77 3.31
CA THR A 49 -3.71 -10.29 3.19
C THR A 49 -5.08 -9.78 2.72
N VAL A 50 -5.87 -10.63 2.05
CA VAL A 50 -7.23 -10.29 1.60
C VAL A 50 -8.25 -10.18 2.74
N LEU A 51 -7.95 -10.72 3.93
CA LEU A 51 -8.89 -10.74 5.08
C LEU A 51 -9.18 -9.34 5.69
N SER A 52 -8.62 -8.29 5.11
CA SER A 52 -8.93 -6.91 5.49
C SER A 52 -10.26 -6.45 4.88
N ALA A 53 -11.10 -5.78 5.67
CA ALA A 53 -12.34 -5.15 5.20
C ALA A 53 -12.15 -4.13 4.08
N THR A 54 -10.94 -3.63 3.90
CA THR A 54 -10.58 -2.67 2.84
C THR A 54 -9.90 -3.33 1.64
N SER A 55 -9.75 -4.65 1.60
CA SER A 55 -9.11 -5.37 0.50
C SER A 55 -9.92 -5.29 -0.80
N SER A 56 -9.26 -5.47 -1.93
CA SER A 56 -9.93 -5.54 -3.24
C SER A 56 -10.93 -6.70 -3.30
N LEU A 57 -10.58 -7.86 -2.71
CA LEU A 57 -11.48 -9.02 -2.67
C LEU A 57 -12.72 -8.76 -1.82
N ALA A 58 -12.57 -8.13 -0.64
CA ALA A 58 -13.72 -7.79 0.19
C ALA A 58 -14.71 -6.86 -0.56
N LYS A 59 -14.21 -5.91 -1.35
CA LYS A 59 -15.03 -5.01 -2.16
C LYS A 59 -15.70 -5.74 -3.32
N LEU A 60 -15.01 -6.69 -3.95
CA LEU A 60 -15.59 -7.54 -4.98
C LEU A 60 -16.76 -8.36 -4.42
N LEU A 61 -16.57 -9.03 -3.29
CA LEU A 61 -17.62 -9.81 -2.63
C LEU A 61 -18.80 -8.92 -2.20
N TRP A 62 -18.53 -7.71 -1.72
CA TRP A 62 -19.58 -6.75 -1.37
C TRP A 62 -20.44 -6.38 -2.59
N TRP A 63 -19.86 -6.18 -3.77
CA TRP A 63 -20.62 -5.94 -5.00
C TRP A 63 -21.47 -7.16 -5.40
N GLN A 64 -20.93 -8.37 -5.24
CA GLN A 64 -21.66 -9.61 -5.55
C GLN A 64 -22.88 -9.84 -4.66
N GLU A 65 -22.83 -9.36 -3.40
CA GLU A 65 -23.95 -9.49 -2.43
C GLU A 65 -24.97 -8.35 -2.50
N GLY A 66 -25.13 -7.73 -3.66
CA GLY A 66 -26.16 -6.72 -3.89
C GLY A 66 -25.70 -5.29 -3.70
N GLY A 67 -24.41 -5.03 -3.47
CA GLY A 67 -23.86 -3.68 -3.38
C GLY A 67 -24.06 -2.84 -4.64
N LEU A 68 -24.37 -3.45 -5.79
CA LEU A 68 -24.74 -2.76 -7.03
C LEU A 68 -26.19 -2.25 -7.02
N GLU A 69 -27.09 -2.82 -6.22
CA GLU A 69 -28.50 -2.39 -6.17
C GLU A 69 -28.70 -1.03 -5.50
N ALA A 70 -27.74 -0.59 -4.71
CA ALA A 70 -27.78 0.68 -3.98
C ALA A 70 -27.42 1.90 -4.84
N HIS A 71 -27.08 1.75 -6.13
CA HIS A 71 -26.69 2.85 -6.99
C HIS A 71 -27.77 3.26 -8.01
N PRO A 72 -28.06 4.58 -8.16
CA PRO A 72 -29.13 5.09 -9.01
C PRO A 72 -28.85 5.03 -10.53
N THR A 73 -27.78 4.42 -10.98
CA THR A 73 -27.52 4.19 -12.41
C THR A 73 -28.34 3.06 -13.01
N LYS A 74 -29.48 2.70 -12.39
CA LYS A 74 -30.52 1.88 -13.01
C LYS A 74 -31.23 2.68 -14.13
N GLN A 75 -30.62 2.69 -15.29
CA GLN A 75 -31.33 2.69 -16.54
C GLN A 75 -30.97 1.46 -17.35
N LEU A 76 -31.08 0.28 -16.71
CA LEU A 76 -31.42 -0.93 -17.46
C LEU A 76 -32.89 -0.76 -17.89
N SER A 77 -33.09 -0.31 -19.11
CA SER A 77 -34.38 -0.17 -19.74
C SER A 77 -35.16 -1.50 -19.63
N LEU A 78 -36.13 -1.53 -18.71
CA LEU A 78 -37.21 -2.52 -18.75
C LEU A 78 -38.10 -2.20 -19.98
N CYS A 79 -37.61 -2.54 -21.16
CA CYS A 79 -38.46 -2.64 -22.33
C CYS A 79 -39.07 -4.03 -22.35
N GLY A 80 -40.37 -4.10 -22.11
CA GLY A 80 -41.16 -5.33 -22.04
C GLY A 80 -41.15 -6.15 -23.32
N THR A 81 -40.23 -7.07 -23.44
CA THR A 81 -40.31 -8.27 -24.27
C THR A 81 -39.47 -9.34 -23.57
N GLY A 82 -40.06 -10.48 -23.30
CA GLY A 82 -39.53 -11.58 -22.48
C GLY A 82 -38.20 -12.21 -22.92
N ILE A 83 -37.17 -11.39 -23.08
CA ILE A 83 -35.79 -11.81 -23.29
C ILE A 83 -35.11 -11.72 -21.92
N LEU A 84 -34.53 -12.83 -21.46
CA LEU A 84 -33.67 -12.88 -20.29
C LEU A 84 -32.66 -11.72 -20.37
N PRO A 85 -32.45 -10.96 -19.26
CA PRO A 85 -31.47 -9.87 -19.28
C PRO A 85 -30.12 -10.48 -19.66
N VAL A 86 -29.52 -9.99 -20.75
CA VAL A 86 -28.13 -10.26 -21.08
C VAL A 86 -27.34 -9.71 -19.91
N VAL A 87 -26.72 -10.59 -19.11
CA VAL A 87 -25.80 -10.17 -18.04
C VAL A 87 -24.65 -9.47 -18.76
N GLU A 88 -24.61 -8.15 -18.67
CA GLU A 88 -23.53 -7.38 -19.29
C GLU A 88 -22.21 -7.79 -18.67
N LYS A 89 -21.22 -8.14 -19.52
CA LYS A 89 -19.91 -8.52 -19.08
C LYS A 89 -19.22 -7.35 -18.38
N LEU A 90 -18.88 -7.49 -17.10
CA LEU A 90 -18.21 -6.48 -16.30
C LEU A 90 -16.74 -6.85 -16.10
N TYR A 91 -15.90 -5.86 -15.93
CA TYR A 91 -14.47 -5.98 -15.61
C TYR A 91 -14.18 -5.36 -14.25
N PHE A 92 -13.47 -6.10 -13.42
CA PHE A 92 -12.95 -5.59 -12.16
C PHE A 92 -11.57 -4.97 -12.40
N LEU A 93 -11.41 -3.69 -12.07
CA LEU A 93 -10.17 -2.94 -12.30
C LEU A 93 -9.73 -2.20 -11.03
N HIS A 94 -8.42 -2.10 -10.85
CA HIS A 94 -7.84 -1.16 -9.90
C HIS A 94 -7.69 0.22 -10.54
N GLN A 95 -7.49 1.25 -9.75
CA GLN A 95 -7.32 2.63 -10.21
C GLN A 95 -6.21 2.75 -11.27
N ALA A 96 -5.03 2.16 -11.00
CA ALA A 96 -3.91 2.19 -11.95
C ALA A 96 -4.24 1.50 -13.26
N ASP A 97 -4.95 0.35 -13.21
CA ASP A 97 -5.34 -0.45 -14.37
C ASP A 97 -6.26 0.35 -15.30
N TRP A 98 -7.29 1.01 -14.71
CA TRP A 98 -8.23 1.80 -15.46
C TRP A 98 -7.58 3.03 -16.11
N LEU A 99 -6.73 3.73 -15.37
CA LEU A 99 -6.00 4.88 -15.92
C LEU A 99 -5.04 4.46 -17.06
N ALA A 100 -4.35 3.33 -16.91
CA ALA A 100 -3.51 2.77 -17.95
C ALA A 100 -4.33 2.35 -19.19
N PHE A 101 -5.50 1.71 -18.99
CA PHE A 101 -6.45 1.39 -20.07
C PHE A 101 -6.83 2.63 -20.87
N LEU A 102 -7.11 3.76 -20.25
CA LEU A 102 -7.42 5.02 -20.97
C LEU A 102 -6.29 5.44 -21.91
N LEU A 103 -5.05 5.05 -21.64
CA LEU A 103 -3.88 5.36 -22.46
C LEU A 103 -3.63 4.34 -23.57
N HIS A 104 -3.61 3.02 -23.27
CA HIS A 104 -3.27 1.96 -24.23
C HIS A 104 -4.49 1.25 -24.85
N GLY A 105 -5.69 1.40 -24.28
CA GLY A 105 -6.92 0.85 -24.85
C GLY A 105 -7.16 -0.65 -24.65
N LYS A 106 -6.32 -1.35 -23.89
CA LYS A 106 -6.48 -2.79 -23.59
C LYS A 106 -7.12 -2.95 -22.20
N LEU A 107 -8.38 -3.36 -22.17
CA LEU A 107 -9.14 -3.54 -20.93
C LEU A 107 -8.73 -4.81 -20.21
N GLY A 108 -8.78 -4.80 -18.86
CA GLY A 108 -8.59 -6.00 -18.05
C GLY A 108 -7.13 -6.42 -17.87
N ILE A 109 -6.19 -5.49 -17.81
CA ILE A 109 -4.77 -5.76 -17.48
C ILE A 109 -4.43 -5.08 -16.16
N SER A 110 -3.80 -5.82 -15.25
CA SER A 110 -3.31 -5.35 -13.94
C SER A 110 -1.89 -5.83 -13.68
N ASP A 111 -1.31 -5.37 -12.59
CA ASP A 111 -0.03 -5.84 -12.07
C ASP A 111 -0.19 -6.59 -10.74
N TYR A 112 0.82 -7.41 -10.37
CA TYR A 112 0.70 -8.23 -9.17
C TYR A 112 0.79 -7.42 -7.85
N HIS A 113 1.23 -6.15 -7.84
CA HIS A 113 1.17 -5.31 -6.64
C HIS A 113 -0.26 -4.85 -6.35
N ASN A 114 -1.00 -4.44 -7.39
CA ASN A 114 -2.42 -4.10 -7.27
C ASN A 114 -3.28 -5.34 -7.02
N ALA A 115 -3.02 -6.46 -7.72
CA ALA A 115 -3.78 -7.69 -7.59
C ALA A 115 -3.54 -8.47 -6.29
N LEU A 116 -2.50 -8.15 -5.50
CA LEU A 116 -2.18 -8.84 -4.25
C LEU A 116 -3.38 -8.90 -3.28
N LYS A 117 -4.06 -7.78 -3.07
CA LYS A 117 -5.23 -7.71 -2.18
C LYS A 117 -6.54 -8.14 -2.83
N LEU A 118 -6.49 -8.53 -4.10
CA LEU A 118 -7.55 -9.27 -4.78
C LEU A 118 -7.40 -10.77 -4.56
N GLY A 119 -6.22 -11.21 -4.13
CA GLY A 119 -5.91 -12.62 -3.85
C GLY A 119 -5.08 -13.31 -4.93
N PHE A 120 -4.46 -12.54 -5.84
CA PHE A 120 -3.51 -13.10 -6.80
C PHE A 120 -2.29 -13.68 -6.08
N ASP A 121 -1.95 -14.91 -6.40
CA ASP A 121 -0.78 -15.57 -5.84
C ASP A 121 0.47 -15.20 -6.64
N VAL A 122 1.38 -14.49 -5.98
CA VAL A 122 2.62 -13.98 -6.60
C VAL A 122 3.73 -15.04 -6.69
N ASP A 123 3.58 -16.21 -6.07
CA ASP A 123 4.53 -17.31 -6.19
C ASP A 123 4.22 -18.17 -7.42
N THR A 124 2.95 -18.52 -7.61
CA THR A 124 2.48 -19.33 -8.74
C THR A 124 2.10 -18.46 -9.96
N LEU A 125 2.04 -17.14 -9.80
CA LEU A 125 1.64 -16.15 -10.80
C LEU A 125 0.25 -16.46 -11.41
N CYS A 126 -0.68 -16.86 -10.57
CA CYS A 126 -2.06 -17.16 -10.97
C CYS A 126 -3.07 -16.81 -9.87
N TYR A 127 -4.34 -16.79 -10.22
CA TYR A 127 -5.41 -16.75 -9.23
C TYR A 127 -5.61 -18.16 -8.65
N PRO A 128 -5.54 -18.33 -7.33
CA PRO A 128 -5.67 -19.66 -6.71
C PRO A 128 -7.11 -20.20 -6.77
N ASN A 129 -7.26 -21.53 -6.74
CA ASN A 129 -8.58 -22.18 -6.85
C ASN A 129 -9.56 -21.71 -5.79
N TRP A 130 -9.11 -21.50 -4.54
CA TRP A 130 -9.99 -21.01 -3.47
C TRP A 130 -10.64 -19.66 -3.81
N LEU A 131 -9.92 -18.78 -4.53
CA LEU A 131 -10.46 -17.51 -4.98
C LEU A 131 -11.49 -17.71 -6.09
N ILE A 132 -11.11 -18.45 -7.15
CA ILE A 132 -11.98 -18.66 -8.32
C ILE A 132 -13.28 -19.34 -7.90
N GLU A 133 -13.21 -20.38 -7.08
CA GLU A 133 -14.38 -21.10 -6.55
C GLU A 133 -15.19 -20.19 -5.59
N GLY A 134 -14.51 -19.44 -4.73
CA GLY A 134 -15.14 -18.59 -3.73
C GLY A 134 -15.91 -17.39 -4.29
N ILE A 135 -15.52 -16.89 -5.47
CA ILE A 135 -16.22 -15.79 -6.16
C ILE A 135 -17.16 -16.28 -7.27
N ALA A 136 -17.19 -17.59 -7.55
CA ALA A 136 -17.97 -18.12 -8.66
C ALA A 136 -19.46 -17.78 -8.53
N GLY A 137 -20.06 -17.26 -9.59
CA GLY A 137 -21.49 -16.90 -9.65
C GLY A 137 -21.85 -16.11 -10.89
N ALA A 138 -23.15 -15.92 -11.14
CA ALA A 138 -23.67 -15.27 -12.33
C ALA A 138 -23.26 -13.77 -12.43
N ALA A 139 -22.94 -13.14 -11.32
CA ALA A 139 -22.55 -11.73 -11.26
C ALA A 139 -21.02 -11.54 -11.11
N THR A 140 -20.23 -12.57 -11.37
CA THR A 140 -18.76 -12.48 -11.26
C THR A 140 -18.19 -11.68 -12.41
N PRO A 141 -17.54 -10.52 -12.15
CA PRO A 141 -16.86 -9.79 -13.20
C PRO A 141 -15.60 -10.51 -13.67
N GLU A 142 -15.14 -10.20 -14.87
CA GLU A 142 -13.84 -10.64 -15.35
C GLU A 142 -12.74 -10.06 -14.45
N LEU A 143 -11.91 -10.96 -13.92
CA LEU A 143 -10.71 -10.56 -13.21
C LEU A 143 -9.62 -10.14 -14.21
N PRO A 144 -8.77 -9.16 -13.87
CA PRO A 144 -7.73 -8.72 -14.79
C PRO A 144 -6.66 -9.81 -15.02
N GLN A 145 -6.14 -9.85 -16.23
CA GLN A 145 -4.88 -10.54 -16.50
C GLN A 145 -3.76 -9.82 -15.75
N VAL A 146 -3.03 -10.55 -14.91
CA VAL A 146 -1.98 -9.98 -14.08
C VAL A 146 -0.61 -10.20 -14.71
N VAL A 147 0.16 -9.13 -14.82
CA VAL A 147 1.54 -9.16 -15.33
C VAL A 147 2.51 -8.60 -14.28
N ALA A 148 3.81 -8.72 -14.52
CA ALA A 148 4.80 -8.08 -13.65
C ALA A 148 4.71 -6.54 -13.80
N PRO A 149 4.86 -5.76 -12.71
CA PRO A 149 4.99 -4.31 -12.79
C PRO A 149 6.11 -3.90 -13.75
N GLY A 150 5.87 -2.88 -14.56
CA GLY A 150 6.82 -2.44 -15.59
C GLY A 150 6.72 -3.18 -16.94
N THR A 151 6.00 -4.31 -17.02
CA THR A 151 5.82 -5.03 -18.29
C THR A 151 5.19 -4.14 -19.35
N PRO A 152 5.79 -4.02 -20.57
CA PRO A 152 5.17 -3.28 -21.68
C PRO A 152 3.82 -3.88 -22.06
N VAL A 153 2.78 -3.07 -22.08
CA VAL A 153 1.40 -3.48 -22.40
C VAL A 153 1.04 -3.10 -23.82
N GLY A 154 1.33 -1.88 -24.23
CA GLY A 154 1.01 -1.40 -25.56
C GLY A 154 1.39 0.07 -25.74
N GLU A 155 1.39 0.51 -26.98
CA GLU A 155 1.61 1.93 -27.30
C GLU A 155 0.44 2.80 -26.86
N VAL A 156 0.70 4.08 -26.66
CA VAL A 156 -0.37 5.08 -26.48
C VAL A 156 -1.29 5.07 -27.69
N ARG A 157 -2.57 4.83 -27.49
CA ARG A 157 -3.57 4.78 -28.59
C ARG A 157 -3.63 6.12 -29.36
N ALA A 158 -3.88 6.04 -30.66
CA ALA A 158 -3.81 7.17 -31.58
C ALA A 158 -4.58 8.41 -31.12
N GLN A 159 -5.81 8.24 -30.63
CA GLN A 159 -6.64 9.34 -30.18
C GLN A 159 -6.03 10.12 -29.00
N VAL A 160 -5.40 9.41 -28.04
CA VAL A 160 -4.74 10.02 -26.89
C VAL A 160 -3.44 10.68 -27.32
N ARG A 161 -2.67 9.99 -28.16
CA ARG A 161 -1.43 10.51 -28.73
C ARG A 161 -1.64 11.83 -29.45
N ASP A 162 -2.62 11.85 -30.38
CA ASP A 162 -2.87 13.00 -31.26
C ASP A 162 -3.46 14.19 -30.45
N ARG A 163 -4.25 13.91 -29.40
CA ARG A 163 -4.83 14.93 -28.51
C ARG A 163 -3.79 15.58 -27.61
N PHE A 164 -2.84 14.80 -27.08
CA PHE A 164 -1.91 15.27 -26.03
C PHE A 164 -0.46 15.36 -26.51
N GLY A 165 -0.18 15.06 -27.77
CA GLY A 165 1.16 15.22 -28.38
C GLY A 165 2.17 14.14 -27.94
N PHE A 166 1.72 12.94 -27.58
CA PHE A 166 2.63 11.85 -27.23
C PHE A 166 3.41 11.38 -28.47
N PRO A 167 4.68 10.96 -28.31
CA PRO A 167 5.43 10.30 -29.36
C PRO A 167 4.76 9.00 -29.84
N ARG A 168 4.98 8.64 -31.11
CA ARG A 168 4.40 7.42 -31.70
C ARG A 168 4.88 6.14 -31.03
N ASP A 169 6.11 6.14 -30.55
CA ASP A 169 6.79 5.02 -29.90
C ASP A 169 6.65 5.04 -28.36
N CYS A 170 5.72 5.82 -27.81
CA CYS A 170 5.50 5.89 -26.37
C CYS A 170 4.77 4.63 -25.88
N MET A 171 5.48 3.80 -25.12
CA MET A 171 4.98 2.55 -24.53
C MET A 171 4.29 2.81 -23.20
N ILE A 172 3.14 2.20 -22.98
CA ILE A 172 2.49 2.13 -21.66
C ILE A 172 2.85 0.79 -21.04
N CYS A 173 3.43 0.86 -19.85
CA CYS A 173 3.82 -0.30 -19.05
C CYS A 173 2.80 -0.53 -17.93
N ALA A 174 2.69 -1.79 -17.48
CA ALA A 174 1.93 -2.15 -16.29
C ALA A 174 2.42 -1.34 -15.08
N GLY A 175 1.50 -0.96 -14.25
CA GLY A 175 1.73 -0.03 -13.15
C GLY A 175 2.20 -0.68 -11.87
N THR A 176 1.89 0.00 -10.77
CA THR A 176 2.14 -0.46 -9.41
C THR A 176 1.25 0.30 -8.43
N THR A 177 1.37 0.02 -7.12
CA THR A 177 0.74 0.84 -6.09
C THR A 177 1.60 2.05 -5.73
N ASP A 178 0.98 3.16 -5.33
CA ASP A 178 1.64 4.39 -4.87
C ASP A 178 2.72 4.15 -3.83
N SER A 179 2.46 3.25 -2.89
CA SER A 179 3.38 2.93 -1.79
C SER A 179 4.60 2.12 -2.24
N ILE A 180 4.49 1.30 -3.30
CA ILE A 180 5.63 0.62 -3.91
C ILE A 180 6.39 1.60 -4.80
N ALA A 181 5.70 2.43 -5.54
CA ALA A 181 6.31 3.49 -6.35
C ALA A 181 7.17 4.43 -5.47
N ALA A 182 6.65 4.87 -4.32
CA ALA A 182 7.42 5.68 -3.35
C ALA A 182 8.65 4.93 -2.80
N PHE A 183 8.55 3.61 -2.60
CA PHE A 183 9.71 2.78 -2.24
C PHE A 183 10.77 2.78 -3.36
N LEU A 184 10.36 2.55 -4.60
CA LEU A 184 11.28 2.57 -5.76
C LEU A 184 11.96 3.93 -5.93
N ALA A 185 11.24 5.03 -5.65
CA ALA A 185 11.78 6.40 -5.71
C ALA A 185 12.94 6.64 -4.72
N SER A 186 12.98 5.91 -3.61
CA SER A 186 14.01 6.08 -2.58
C SER A 186 15.41 5.67 -3.03
N GLY A 187 15.52 4.89 -4.11
CA GLY A 187 16.80 4.38 -4.62
C GLY A 187 17.28 3.11 -3.92
N VAL A 188 16.46 2.49 -3.05
CA VAL A 188 16.74 1.16 -2.46
C VAL A 188 16.87 0.14 -3.59
N ASN A 189 17.96 -0.62 -3.58
CA ASN A 189 18.25 -1.63 -4.61
C ASN A 189 19.01 -2.86 -4.12
N LEU A 190 19.48 -2.86 -2.87
CA LEU A 190 20.21 -3.97 -2.28
C LEU A 190 19.42 -4.63 -1.16
N PRO A 191 19.39 -5.98 -1.07
CA PRO A 191 18.81 -6.68 0.08
C PRO A 191 19.43 -6.20 1.41
N GLY A 192 18.58 -6.01 2.41
CA GLY A 192 18.96 -5.40 3.68
C GLY A 192 18.79 -3.87 3.73
N GLU A 193 18.65 -3.19 2.59
CA GLU A 193 18.24 -1.79 2.59
C GLU A 193 16.73 -1.66 2.80
N ALA A 194 16.31 -0.61 3.48
CA ALA A 194 14.93 -0.41 3.86
C ALA A 194 14.46 1.05 3.70
N VAL A 195 13.17 1.24 3.62
CA VAL A 195 12.52 2.55 3.74
C VAL A 195 11.66 2.57 5.00
N THR A 196 11.89 3.56 5.86
CA THR A 196 10.94 3.94 6.90
C THR A 196 10.18 5.19 6.45
N SER A 197 8.86 5.07 6.36
CA SER A 197 7.98 6.22 6.16
C SER A 197 7.53 6.78 7.50
N LEU A 198 7.98 7.99 7.82
CA LEU A 198 7.56 8.77 8.99
C LEU A 198 6.50 9.80 8.57
N GLY A 199 5.34 9.30 8.20
CA GLY A 199 4.16 10.08 7.89
C GLY A 199 3.25 10.30 9.11
N SER A 200 1.94 10.32 8.91
CA SER A 200 0.98 10.27 10.01
C SER A 200 1.13 8.99 10.82
N THR A 201 1.49 7.90 10.18
CA THR A 201 1.84 6.60 10.77
C THR A 201 3.27 6.23 10.44
N LEU A 202 3.84 5.29 11.21
CA LEU A 202 5.13 4.67 10.96
C LEU A 202 4.93 3.43 10.07
N ALA A 203 5.57 3.39 8.91
CA ALA A 203 5.59 2.18 8.09
C ALA A 203 7.03 1.81 7.73
N VAL A 204 7.35 0.52 7.83
CA VAL A 204 8.66 -0.03 7.49
C VAL A 204 8.54 -0.95 6.28
N LYS A 205 9.51 -0.88 5.38
CA LYS A 205 9.63 -1.76 4.21
C LYS A 205 11.10 -2.12 4.02
N LEU A 206 11.40 -3.41 4.09
CA LEU A 206 12.76 -3.98 3.99
C LEU A 206 12.86 -4.80 2.72
N LEU A 207 13.87 -4.54 1.89
CA LEU A 207 14.16 -5.38 0.73
C LEU A 207 14.87 -6.65 1.18
N SER A 208 14.31 -7.81 0.88
CA SER A 208 14.73 -9.11 1.41
C SER A 208 14.82 -10.18 0.34
N HIS A 209 15.75 -11.12 0.49
CA HIS A 209 15.79 -12.36 -0.28
C HIS A 209 14.65 -13.30 0.11
N THR A 210 14.20 -13.24 1.35
CA THR A 210 13.20 -14.15 1.92
C THR A 210 11.86 -13.44 2.04
N ARG A 211 10.80 -14.09 1.59
CA ARG A 211 9.41 -13.71 1.87
C ARG A 211 9.09 -13.93 3.34
N VAL A 212 8.45 -12.95 3.97
CA VAL A 212 7.94 -13.05 5.34
C VAL A 212 6.52 -12.51 5.39
N ASP A 213 5.57 -13.38 5.68
CA ASP A 213 4.18 -13.03 5.94
C ASP A 213 3.80 -13.58 7.32
N ASP A 214 3.33 -12.71 8.21
CA ASP A 214 2.86 -13.10 9.53
C ASP A 214 1.79 -12.13 10.04
N SER A 215 0.53 -12.56 9.93
CA SER A 215 -0.61 -11.74 10.34
C SER A 215 -0.68 -11.49 11.86
N ARG A 216 -0.04 -12.34 12.69
CA ARG A 216 0.07 -12.11 14.14
C ARG A 216 0.73 -10.78 14.46
N TYR A 217 1.58 -10.30 13.55
CA TYR A 217 2.32 -9.04 13.67
C TYR A 217 1.96 -8.02 12.60
N GLY A 218 0.97 -8.30 11.74
CA GLY A 218 0.59 -7.42 10.65
C GLY A 218 1.65 -7.28 9.55
N ILE A 219 2.48 -8.32 9.37
CA ILE A 219 3.56 -8.38 8.38
C ILE A 219 3.07 -9.05 7.12
N TYR A 220 3.37 -8.45 5.97
CA TYR A 220 3.15 -9.04 4.66
C TYR A 220 4.19 -8.56 3.65
N SER A 221 4.39 -9.36 2.61
CA SER A 221 5.40 -9.14 1.59
C SER A 221 4.80 -8.81 0.23
N HIS A 222 5.47 -7.90 -0.50
CA HIS A 222 5.22 -7.70 -1.92
C HIS A 222 6.38 -8.27 -2.72
N LYS A 223 6.09 -8.92 -3.85
CA LYS A 223 7.13 -9.37 -4.77
C LYS A 223 7.72 -8.18 -5.50
N LEU A 224 9.05 -8.12 -5.64
CA LEU A 224 9.76 -7.07 -6.37
C LEU A 224 10.88 -7.71 -7.21
N GLY A 225 10.56 -8.13 -8.44
CA GLY A 225 11.43 -9.00 -9.22
C GLY A 225 11.67 -10.33 -8.51
N ASP A 226 12.94 -10.67 -8.28
CA ASP A 226 13.35 -11.88 -7.54
C ASP A 226 13.47 -11.66 -6.03
N LEU A 227 13.15 -10.46 -5.56
CA LEU A 227 13.22 -10.06 -4.16
C LEU A 227 11.82 -9.82 -3.56
N TRP A 228 11.80 -9.62 -2.25
CA TRP A 228 10.60 -9.36 -1.48
C TRP A 228 10.71 -8.05 -0.73
N LEU A 229 9.65 -7.28 -0.76
CA LEU A 229 9.50 -6.10 0.04
C LEU A 229 8.66 -6.44 1.27
N VAL A 230 9.34 -6.72 2.36
CA VAL A 230 8.75 -7.17 3.61
C VAL A 230 8.49 -5.99 4.53
N GLY A 231 7.33 -5.92 5.17
CA GLY A 231 7.08 -4.83 6.09
C GLY A 231 5.75 -4.85 6.80
N GLY A 232 5.55 -3.80 7.59
CA GLY A 232 4.34 -3.56 8.35
C GLY A 232 4.17 -2.08 8.63
N ALA A 233 3.01 -1.72 9.17
CA ALA A 233 2.68 -0.34 9.50
C ALA A 233 2.04 -0.24 10.88
N SER A 234 2.65 0.56 11.75
CA SER A 234 2.13 0.91 13.06
C SER A 234 1.21 2.14 12.99
N ASN A 235 0.30 2.23 13.93
CA ASN A 235 -0.57 3.40 14.11
C ASN A 235 0.13 4.56 14.84
N THR A 236 1.32 4.33 15.42
CA THR A 236 2.18 5.42 15.92
C THR A 236 2.78 6.23 14.77
N GLY A 237 3.33 7.40 15.06
CA GLY A 237 4.02 8.23 14.07
C GLY A 237 3.75 9.72 14.20
N GLY A 238 3.91 10.47 13.12
CA GLY A 238 3.80 11.92 13.12
C GLY A 238 2.44 12.48 13.53
N ALA A 239 1.35 11.71 13.39
CA ALA A 239 0.04 12.14 13.87
C ALA A 239 0.01 12.30 15.40
N VAL A 240 0.71 11.42 16.12
CA VAL A 240 0.83 11.54 17.59
C VAL A 240 1.60 12.80 17.97
N LEU A 241 2.71 13.09 17.27
CA LEU A 241 3.49 14.29 17.53
C LEU A 241 2.66 15.55 17.28
N ARG A 242 1.94 15.64 16.15
CA ARG A 242 1.07 16.78 15.81
C ARG A 242 -0.17 16.91 16.66
N HIS A 243 -0.55 15.87 17.41
CA HIS A 243 -1.62 15.97 18.39
C HIS A 243 -1.19 16.81 19.62
N PHE A 244 0.09 16.75 19.99
CA PHE A 244 0.60 17.42 21.18
C PHE A 244 1.35 18.72 20.86
N PHE A 245 1.87 18.86 19.65
CA PHE A 245 2.75 19.96 19.27
C PHE A 245 2.39 20.49 17.87
N THR A 246 2.51 21.78 17.70
CA THR A 246 2.53 22.43 16.37
C THR A 246 3.85 22.13 15.66
N ASP A 247 3.91 22.32 14.34
CA ASP A 247 5.15 22.12 13.58
C ASP A 247 6.28 23.05 14.07
N VAL A 248 5.96 24.29 14.49
CA VAL A 248 6.93 25.26 15.05
C VAL A 248 7.47 24.75 16.41
N GLU A 249 6.63 24.23 17.27
CA GLU A 249 7.06 23.65 18.56
C GLU A 249 7.91 22.39 18.34
N LEU A 250 7.55 21.53 17.39
CA LEU A 250 8.35 20.36 17.03
C LEU A 250 9.75 20.75 16.60
N ASP A 251 9.89 21.77 15.74
CA ASP A 251 11.18 22.26 15.28
C ASP A 251 11.98 22.85 16.46
N ASN A 252 11.36 23.74 17.25
CA ASN A 252 12.03 24.45 18.35
C ASN A 252 12.45 23.50 19.48
N TYR A 253 11.57 22.59 19.93
CA TYR A 253 11.88 21.67 21.02
C TYR A 253 12.88 20.60 20.59
N SER A 254 12.80 20.12 19.35
CA SER A 254 13.77 19.14 18.85
C SER A 254 15.21 19.64 18.94
N THR A 255 15.47 20.94 18.67
CA THR A 255 16.84 21.51 18.75
C THR A 255 17.41 21.53 20.16
N GLN A 256 16.57 21.37 21.20
CA GLN A 256 16.98 21.38 22.61
C GLN A 256 17.25 19.97 23.14
N ILE A 257 16.94 18.92 22.35
CA ILE A 257 17.17 17.53 22.71
C ILE A 257 18.58 17.11 22.35
N ASP A 258 19.33 16.54 23.29
CA ASP A 258 20.59 15.84 22.99
C ASP A 258 20.28 14.41 22.49
N PRO A 259 20.46 14.10 21.20
CA PRO A 259 20.12 12.80 20.65
C PRO A 259 21.06 11.67 21.11
N ALA A 260 22.18 12.00 21.78
CA ALA A 260 23.10 11.01 22.33
C ALA A 260 22.61 10.46 23.69
N GLN A 261 21.76 11.22 24.38
CA GLN A 261 21.19 10.79 25.65
C GLN A 261 19.89 9.99 25.43
N GLU A 262 19.67 8.99 26.28
CA GLU A 262 18.45 8.21 26.26
C GLU A 262 17.39 8.85 27.15
N SER A 263 16.16 8.92 26.65
CA SER A 263 15.02 9.29 27.50
C SER A 263 14.65 8.12 28.41
N LEU A 264 14.41 8.41 29.69
CA LEU A 264 13.92 7.42 30.66
C LEU A 264 12.42 7.12 30.49
N LEU A 265 11.73 7.86 29.61
CA LEU A 265 10.31 7.71 29.37
C LEU A 265 10.09 6.53 28.40
N ASP A 266 9.25 5.58 28.84
CA ASP A 266 8.92 4.39 28.07
C ASP A 266 7.45 4.45 27.61
N TYR A 267 7.19 5.07 26.45
CA TYR A 267 5.86 5.20 25.89
C TYR A 267 5.56 4.13 24.84
N TYR A 268 4.28 3.92 24.59
CA TYR A 268 3.75 3.34 23.35
C TYR A 268 2.73 4.36 22.80
N PRO A 269 3.19 5.34 22.01
CA PRO A 269 2.43 6.53 21.70
C PRO A 269 1.41 6.26 20.59
N LEU A 270 0.14 6.15 20.98
CA LEU A 270 -1.01 6.00 20.10
C LEU A 270 -2.05 7.08 20.40
N LEU A 271 -2.83 7.51 19.40
CA LEU A 271 -3.94 8.45 19.59
C LEU A 271 -5.21 7.77 20.10
N LYS A 272 -5.36 6.47 19.82
CA LYS A 272 -6.47 5.62 20.24
C LYS A 272 -6.00 4.19 20.43
N LYS A 273 -6.81 3.36 21.07
CA LYS A 273 -6.54 1.93 21.20
C LYS A 273 -6.30 1.27 19.83
N GLY A 274 -5.36 0.34 19.82
CA GLY A 274 -5.06 -0.55 18.71
C GLY A 274 -3.82 -0.17 17.93
N ASP A 275 -2.96 -1.17 17.71
CA ASP A 275 -1.85 -1.10 16.76
C ASP A 275 -1.89 -2.33 15.87
N ARG A 276 -1.15 -2.26 14.74
CA ARG A 276 -1.09 -3.29 13.70
C ARG A 276 0.28 -3.93 13.60
N PHE A 277 1.34 -3.20 13.99
CA PHE A 277 2.73 -3.59 13.84
C PHE A 277 3.61 -2.75 14.79
N PRO A 278 4.64 -3.30 15.42
CA PRO A 278 5.03 -4.73 15.51
C PRO A 278 4.17 -5.53 16.50
N ILE A 279 3.18 -4.91 17.10
CA ILE A 279 2.18 -5.54 17.96
C ILE A 279 0.83 -5.41 17.25
N ASN A 280 0.28 -6.53 16.76
CA ASN A 280 -1.03 -6.55 16.12
C ASN A 280 -2.10 -6.85 17.16
N ASP A 281 -2.50 -5.82 17.89
CA ASP A 281 -3.56 -5.90 18.92
C ASP A 281 -4.53 -4.72 18.77
N PRO A 282 -5.80 -4.96 18.38
CA PRO A 282 -6.80 -3.91 18.22
C PRO A 282 -7.19 -3.24 19.56
N ASN A 283 -6.84 -3.84 20.69
CA ASN A 283 -7.14 -3.35 22.03
C ASN A 283 -5.92 -2.74 22.74
N LEU A 284 -4.74 -2.71 22.13
CA LEU A 284 -3.53 -2.16 22.74
C LEU A 284 -3.76 -0.71 23.19
N PRO A 285 -3.67 -0.41 24.50
CA PRO A 285 -3.92 0.94 24.99
C PRO A 285 -2.74 1.86 24.69
N PRO A 286 -2.98 3.16 24.47
CA PRO A 286 -1.90 4.16 24.48
C PRO A 286 -1.19 4.14 25.85
N ARG A 287 0.14 4.26 25.82
CA ARG A 287 0.96 4.44 27.03
C ARG A 287 1.76 5.73 26.87
N LEU A 288 1.36 6.79 27.62
CA LEU A 288 1.89 8.14 27.51
C LEU A 288 2.18 8.75 28.90
N GLU A 289 2.20 7.91 29.94
CA GLU A 289 2.51 8.29 31.31
C GLU A 289 3.84 7.65 31.78
N PRO A 290 4.58 8.31 32.67
CA PRO A 290 4.29 9.64 33.25
C PRO A 290 4.53 10.76 32.24
N ARG A 291 3.70 11.81 32.27
CA ARG A 291 3.87 12.99 31.43
C ARG A 291 4.65 14.07 32.18
N PRO A 292 5.88 14.40 31.80
CA PRO A 292 6.66 15.45 32.43
C PRO A 292 6.04 16.83 32.17
N ALA A 293 6.31 17.79 33.06
CA ALA A 293 5.92 19.19 32.89
C ALA A 293 6.73 19.89 31.77
N ASP A 294 7.96 19.44 31.55
CA ASP A 294 8.82 19.96 30.49
C ASP A 294 8.42 19.36 29.15
N SER A 295 8.02 20.22 28.22
CA SER A 295 7.63 19.84 26.85
C SER A 295 8.78 19.26 26.02
N VAL A 296 10.02 19.65 26.27
CA VAL A 296 11.20 19.12 25.58
C VAL A 296 11.45 17.67 26.01
N GLU A 297 11.37 17.41 27.34
CA GLU A 297 11.48 16.06 27.88
C GLU A 297 10.35 15.15 27.36
N PHE A 298 9.12 15.65 27.30
CA PHE A 298 7.98 14.89 26.75
C PHE A 298 8.18 14.57 25.27
N LEU A 299 8.59 15.54 24.46
CA LEU A 299 8.89 15.30 23.03
C LEU A 299 10.02 14.29 22.87
N HIS A 300 11.09 14.41 23.66
CA HIS A 300 12.19 13.46 23.66
C HIS A 300 11.70 12.03 23.89
N GLY A 301 10.87 11.81 24.93
CA GLY A 301 10.25 10.51 25.22
C GLY A 301 9.42 9.95 24.07
N LEU A 302 8.67 10.80 23.35
CA LEU A 302 7.88 10.39 22.18
C LEU A 302 8.78 9.97 21.01
N LEU A 303 9.81 10.78 20.67
CA LEU A 303 10.74 10.49 19.55
C LEU A 303 11.53 9.21 19.82
N GLU A 304 12.02 9.02 21.06
CA GLU A 304 12.70 7.81 21.51
C GLU A 304 11.80 6.57 21.39
N SER A 305 10.57 6.68 21.87
CA SER A 305 9.65 5.55 21.89
C SER A 305 9.25 5.11 20.47
N ILE A 306 9.02 6.07 19.56
CA ILE A 306 8.74 5.72 18.17
C ILE A 306 9.99 5.09 17.51
N ALA A 307 11.21 5.55 17.85
CA ALA A 307 12.45 4.95 17.34
C ALA A 307 12.65 3.52 17.88
N ARG A 308 12.29 3.24 19.15
CA ARG A 308 12.31 1.88 19.71
C ARG A 308 11.30 0.96 19.01
N ILE A 309 10.09 1.46 18.73
CA ILE A 309 9.06 0.70 17.99
C ILE A 309 9.56 0.38 16.57
N GLU A 310 10.17 1.32 15.89
CA GLU A 310 10.78 1.11 14.57
C GLU A 310 11.88 0.04 14.63
N ALA A 311 12.81 0.17 15.56
CA ALA A 311 13.92 -0.78 15.73
C ALA A 311 13.41 -2.18 16.08
N ARG A 312 12.41 -2.30 16.96
CA ARG A 312 11.74 -3.56 17.27
C ARG A 312 11.06 -4.15 16.04
N GLY A 313 10.46 -3.32 15.20
CA GLY A 313 9.85 -3.75 13.95
C GLY A 313 10.87 -4.40 13.01
N TYR A 314 11.99 -3.77 12.74
CA TYR A 314 13.06 -4.36 11.92
C TYR A 314 13.68 -5.61 12.53
N GLN A 315 13.90 -5.61 13.84
CA GLN A 315 14.37 -6.78 14.55
C GLN A 315 13.41 -7.97 14.39
N LEU A 316 12.10 -7.73 14.51
CA LEU A 316 11.07 -8.74 14.32
C LEU A 316 11.08 -9.31 12.89
N LEU A 317 11.21 -8.46 11.87
CA LEU A 317 11.34 -8.94 10.49
C LEU A 317 12.54 -9.89 10.34
N GLN A 318 13.68 -9.56 10.94
CA GLN A 318 14.87 -10.39 10.90
C GLN A 318 14.70 -11.70 11.71
N GLU A 319 14.07 -11.67 12.88
CA GLU A 319 13.74 -12.85 13.68
C GLU A 319 12.84 -13.84 12.91
N LEU A 320 12.01 -13.33 12.02
CA LEU A 320 11.12 -14.09 11.15
C LEU A 320 11.79 -14.53 9.82
N GLY A 321 13.08 -14.25 9.63
CA GLY A 321 13.87 -14.73 8.50
C GLY A 321 14.08 -13.72 7.36
N ALA A 322 13.68 -12.47 7.51
CA ALA A 322 14.04 -11.44 6.52
C ALA A 322 15.54 -11.16 6.51
N THR A 323 16.06 -10.67 5.39
CA THR A 323 17.44 -10.24 5.25
C THR A 323 17.80 -9.21 6.34
N PRO A 324 18.96 -9.33 7.00
CA PRO A 324 19.39 -8.38 8.02
C PRO A 324 19.42 -6.94 7.53
N LEU A 325 18.97 -6.01 8.39
CA LEU A 325 18.94 -4.58 8.08
C LEU A 325 20.38 -4.03 7.94
N THR A 326 20.66 -3.32 6.87
CA THR A 326 21.98 -2.71 6.60
C THR A 326 21.93 -1.19 6.48
N LYS A 327 20.77 -0.63 6.09
CA LYS A 327 20.60 0.81 5.86
C LYS A 327 19.12 1.19 5.80
N VAL A 328 18.78 2.35 6.32
CA VAL A 328 17.41 2.88 6.27
C VAL A 328 17.36 4.22 5.54
N TYR A 329 16.50 4.29 4.54
CA TYR A 329 16.09 5.53 3.90
C TYR A 329 14.84 6.05 4.59
N THR A 330 14.79 7.34 4.92
CA THR A 330 13.65 7.93 5.62
C THR A 330 12.80 8.77 4.69
N ALA A 331 11.53 8.39 4.52
CA ALA A 331 10.54 9.16 3.79
C ALA A 331 9.52 9.81 4.75
N GLY A 332 8.73 10.76 4.23
CA GLY A 332 7.70 11.47 4.98
C GLY A 332 8.22 12.68 5.76
N GLY A 333 7.30 13.37 6.45
CA GLY A 333 7.59 14.63 7.14
C GLY A 333 8.65 14.53 8.23
N GLY A 334 8.69 13.40 8.93
CA GLY A 334 9.67 13.14 9.99
C GLY A 334 11.13 13.06 9.50
N ALA A 335 11.37 12.87 8.20
CA ALA A 335 12.70 12.87 7.60
C ALA A 335 13.44 14.23 7.76
N LYS A 336 12.69 15.33 7.95
CA LYS A 336 13.23 16.67 8.13
C LYS A 336 13.84 16.89 9.52
N ASN A 337 13.45 16.09 10.51
CA ASN A 337 13.95 16.21 11.89
C ASN A 337 15.28 15.48 12.05
N SER A 338 16.38 16.23 12.06
CA SER A 338 17.75 15.69 12.19
C SER A 338 18.02 15.04 13.55
N VAL A 339 17.44 15.59 14.61
CA VAL A 339 17.55 15.04 15.97
C VAL A 339 16.85 13.67 16.05
N TRP A 340 15.64 13.57 15.53
CA TRP A 340 14.97 12.27 15.45
C TRP A 340 15.74 11.27 14.59
N SER A 341 16.31 11.70 13.49
CA SER A 341 17.18 10.86 12.64
C SER A 341 18.40 10.34 13.39
N ALA A 342 19.02 11.16 14.27
CA ALA A 342 20.15 10.75 15.11
C ALA A 342 19.72 9.74 16.19
N ILE A 343 18.58 9.96 16.86
CA ILE A 343 17.99 9.03 17.82
C ILE A 343 17.75 7.68 17.14
N ARG A 344 17.08 7.68 15.99
CA ARG A 344 16.79 6.45 15.21
C ARG A 344 18.06 5.71 14.82
N LYS A 345 19.10 6.43 14.35
CA LYS A 345 20.41 5.83 14.02
C LYS A 345 21.03 5.10 15.21
N ARG A 346 20.87 5.63 16.43
CA ARG A 346 21.36 5.01 17.67
C ARG A 346 20.65 3.68 17.95
N TYR A 347 19.32 3.60 17.77
CA TYR A 347 18.54 2.39 17.97
C TYR A 347 18.73 1.36 16.86
N LEU A 348 18.71 1.80 15.61
CA LEU A 348 18.81 0.93 14.43
C LEU A 348 20.23 0.38 14.22
N LYS A 349 21.26 1.07 14.70
CA LYS A 349 22.70 0.71 14.57
C LYS A 349 23.16 0.57 13.11
N VAL A 350 22.45 1.18 12.18
CA VAL A 350 22.76 1.25 10.74
C VAL A 350 22.66 2.70 10.25
N PRO A 351 23.22 3.05 9.08
CA PRO A 351 23.04 4.36 8.49
C PRO A 351 21.56 4.69 8.27
N VAL A 352 21.13 5.88 8.72
CA VAL A 352 19.83 6.47 8.46
C VAL A 352 20.04 7.67 7.56
N VAL A 353 19.46 7.64 6.36
CA VAL A 353 19.69 8.63 5.32
C VAL A 353 18.37 9.14 4.74
N THR A 354 18.40 10.34 4.16
CA THR A 354 17.25 10.87 3.40
C THR A 354 17.47 10.57 1.93
N PRO A 355 16.50 9.97 1.22
CA PRO A 355 16.61 9.70 -0.21
C PRO A 355 16.55 11.02 -1.01
N VAL A 356 17.16 11.04 -2.19
CA VAL A 356 17.12 12.18 -3.10
C VAL A 356 15.71 12.40 -3.66
N HIS A 357 15.01 11.30 -3.93
CA HIS A 357 13.65 11.31 -4.47
C HIS A 357 12.69 10.55 -3.56
N THR A 358 11.50 11.12 -3.34
CA THR A 358 10.45 10.53 -2.49
C THR A 358 9.08 10.51 -3.17
N ALA A 359 8.96 11.13 -4.35
CA ALA A 359 7.70 11.18 -5.10
C ALA A 359 7.41 9.84 -5.77
N ALA A 360 6.22 9.29 -5.56
CA ALA A 360 5.78 8.04 -6.18
C ALA A 360 5.93 8.08 -7.71
N ALA A 361 5.55 9.19 -8.34
CA ALA A 361 5.69 9.38 -9.78
C ALA A 361 7.13 9.18 -10.31
N TYR A 362 8.16 9.51 -9.51
CA TYR A 362 9.56 9.24 -9.89
C TYR A 362 9.85 7.73 -9.88
N GLY A 363 9.39 7.02 -8.85
CA GLY A 363 9.54 5.56 -8.79
C GLY A 363 8.79 4.84 -9.91
N THR A 364 7.61 5.34 -10.26
CA THR A 364 6.81 4.83 -11.39
C THR A 364 7.50 5.07 -12.73
N ALA A 365 8.15 6.23 -12.90
CA ALA A 365 8.94 6.52 -14.08
C ALA A 365 10.18 5.59 -14.20
N LEU A 366 10.85 5.29 -13.08
CA LEU A 366 11.93 4.29 -13.06
C LEU A 366 11.43 2.89 -13.44
N LEU A 367 10.24 2.52 -12.97
CA LEU A 367 9.61 1.25 -13.33
C LEU A 367 9.33 1.16 -14.83
N ALA A 368 8.72 2.20 -15.41
CA ALA A 368 8.47 2.29 -16.85
C ALA A 368 9.76 2.23 -17.69
N MET A 369 10.81 2.90 -17.23
CA MET A 369 12.11 2.92 -17.89
C MET A 369 12.72 1.51 -17.95
N ARG A 370 12.73 0.78 -16.84
CA ARG A 370 13.23 -0.61 -16.78
C ARG A 370 12.47 -1.52 -17.74
N GLY A 371 11.16 -1.43 -17.81
CA GLY A 371 10.33 -2.26 -18.66
C GLY A 371 10.57 -2.12 -20.18
N VAL A 372 11.27 -1.06 -20.63
CA VAL A 372 11.59 -0.86 -22.06
C VAL A 372 13.09 -0.91 -22.37
N THR A 373 13.94 -1.09 -21.35
CA THR A 373 15.40 -1.17 -21.49
C THR A 373 15.94 -2.58 -21.31
N ASP A 374 15.22 -3.44 -20.62
CA ASP A 374 15.48 -4.87 -20.46
C ASP A 374 14.82 -5.69 -21.59
#